data_b730b7d0ed29e95f3e4458e47fc21a7a
#
_entry.id   b730b7d0ed29e95f3e4458e47fc21a7a
#
_cell.length_a   1.000
_cell.length_b   1.000
_cell.length_c   1.000
_cell.angle_alpha   90.00
_cell.angle_beta   90.00
_cell.angle_gamma   90.00
#
_symmetry.space_group_name_H-M   'P 1'
#
loop_
_entity.id
_entity.type
_entity.pdbx_description
1 polymer ?
#
loop_
_entity_poly.entity_id
_entity_poly.type
_entity_poly.pdbx_seq_one_letter_code
_entity_poly.pdbx_strand_id
1 'polypeptide(L)'
;VAEPPVPNDADHTSSDGHVIVCGAGHLGLRTIEELRSRYETVVAIGADDEAEEALATAGVRLVVGDPRRPRVLREAGVSTAGAIVLTSSDDLGNLDTALAATGLNPHLRVVIRLFDQEVGARIPELFSDAIALSSSAVAAPGFVSAALDGQTGNQFRLAGRVLSSRRSRDPARSARSIPIARLAADRAVELLPDPGSGGDLIMVDVADDQVAGPRAAAASKPAAAEPETSRSRLTRPVAAIRTQMTAPQRRLLSFGAVLVGLAVVSAIYFNLVSGLSPLDAVTYAVTLLTGSSVAVDIGDAASRAPLRTYAILLSLIGAVLVAIVYAFITDALIRSRLLETLGVRAVPSDIGDHVIVAGLGSIGYRVGLGVAARGVRVVAVELAEDRPLISPARASGMPVVIGDARSREVLDSLGLERARALVAATSDDLVNLAIALNARAIRPDLRVVLRLYDPEFAIRVQRGFGIRFTRSVSHLAAPAFAAAAIRSEVVATVPVGDRRLVLFARLRVPDGSTLIGRLASTLDRTEAVRLLAVADPGSDVARWEIPPDEVLEAEEEIVVAATREGLGELHRLAATRAAGSEPASEPVSGNDEGEDGAPAIIDRAEYHPRTST
;
A
#
# COMPACT_ATOMS: atom_id res chain seq x y z
N VAL A 1 -4.66 -2.37 -42.02
CA VAL A 1 -5.06 -3.46 -41.13
C VAL A 1 -6.53 -3.24 -40.86
N ALA A 2 -7.38 -4.14 -41.37
CA ALA A 2 -8.84 -4.04 -41.29
C ALA A 2 -9.29 -4.23 -39.83
N GLU A 3 -10.22 -3.38 -39.38
CA GLU A 3 -10.95 -3.55 -38.12
C GLU A 3 -11.74 -4.88 -38.14
N PRO A 4 -11.73 -5.63 -37.02
CA PRO A 4 -12.58 -6.81 -36.92
C PRO A 4 -14.06 -6.38 -36.85
N PRO A 5 -14.98 -7.15 -37.42
CA PRO A 5 -16.40 -6.81 -37.46
C PRO A 5 -16.99 -6.79 -36.03
N VAL A 6 -17.79 -5.77 -35.76
CA VAL A 6 -18.59 -5.62 -34.54
C VAL A 6 -19.62 -6.77 -34.54
N PRO A 7 -19.69 -7.62 -33.50
CA PRO A 7 -20.72 -8.66 -33.43
C PRO A 7 -22.09 -8.04 -33.24
N ASN A 8 -23.05 -8.55 -34.02
CA ASN A 8 -24.44 -8.15 -34.05
C ASN A 8 -25.15 -8.54 -32.74
N ASP A 9 -25.89 -7.62 -32.14
CA ASP A 9 -26.53 -7.66 -30.81
C ASP A 9 -27.79 -8.58 -30.73
N ALA A 10 -27.81 -9.70 -31.40
CA ALA A 10 -28.94 -10.63 -31.32
C ALA A 10 -28.44 -12.08 -31.20
N ASP A 11 -28.42 -12.57 -29.97
CA ASP A 11 -28.37 -13.96 -29.48
C ASP A 11 -27.29 -14.25 -28.45
N HIS A 12 -27.30 -13.52 -27.34
CA HIS A 12 -26.62 -13.98 -26.11
C HIS A 12 -27.58 -13.98 -24.92
N THR A 13 -28.48 -14.97 -24.91
CA THR A 13 -29.13 -15.42 -23.68
C THR A 13 -28.14 -16.30 -22.91
N SER A 14 -27.12 -15.70 -22.26
CA SER A 14 -26.43 -16.39 -21.20
C SER A 14 -27.36 -16.46 -19.98
N SER A 15 -27.52 -17.63 -19.42
CA SER A 15 -28.36 -17.89 -18.24
C SER A 15 -27.88 -17.22 -16.95
N ASP A 16 -26.73 -16.56 -17.00
CA ASP A 16 -26.17 -15.76 -15.91
C ASP A 16 -26.44 -14.28 -16.18
N GLY A 17 -27.09 -13.62 -15.23
CA GLY A 17 -27.48 -12.21 -15.34
C GLY A 17 -26.26 -11.28 -15.47
N HIS A 18 -26.50 -10.07 -16.01
CA HIS A 18 -25.47 -9.05 -16.19
C HIS A 18 -24.80 -8.60 -14.87
N VAL A 19 -23.62 -7.97 -14.98
CA VAL A 19 -22.89 -7.40 -13.85
C VAL A 19 -23.17 -5.89 -13.75
N ILE A 20 -23.57 -5.42 -12.57
CA ILE A 20 -23.73 -4.00 -12.28
C ILE A 20 -22.43 -3.47 -11.65
N VAL A 21 -21.88 -2.37 -12.17
CA VAL A 21 -20.72 -1.69 -11.57
C VAL A 21 -21.14 -0.31 -11.08
N CYS A 22 -21.09 -0.10 -9.75
CA CYS A 22 -21.40 1.16 -9.12
C CYS A 22 -20.14 1.98 -8.85
N GLY A 23 -20.13 3.21 -9.38
CA GLY A 23 -19.02 4.13 -9.32
C GLY A 23 -18.22 4.15 -10.63
N ALA A 24 -18.41 5.21 -11.42
CA ALA A 24 -17.75 5.41 -12.71
C ALA A 24 -16.34 6.06 -12.60
N GLY A 25 -15.74 6.08 -11.42
CA GLY A 25 -14.37 6.55 -11.24
C GLY A 25 -13.33 5.57 -11.80
N HIS A 26 -12.04 5.91 -11.68
CA HIS A 26 -10.93 5.13 -12.28
C HIS A 26 -10.95 3.62 -12.01
N LEU A 27 -11.33 3.19 -10.79
CA LEU A 27 -11.43 1.76 -10.49
C LEU A 27 -12.63 1.12 -11.19
N GLY A 28 -13.78 1.81 -11.19
CA GLY A 28 -14.98 1.32 -11.84
C GLY A 28 -14.81 1.15 -13.35
N LEU A 29 -14.30 2.18 -14.04
CA LEU A 29 -14.02 2.12 -15.47
C LEU A 29 -13.06 0.97 -15.82
N ARG A 30 -11.99 0.80 -15.06
CA ARG A 30 -11.06 -0.32 -15.27
C ARG A 30 -11.67 -1.68 -14.97
N THR A 31 -12.55 -1.77 -13.96
CA THR A 31 -13.28 -3.00 -13.67
C THR A 31 -14.27 -3.35 -14.81
N ILE A 32 -14.92 -2.35 -15.39
CA ILE A 32 -15.78 -2.52 -16.57
C ILE A 32 -14.97 -3.04 -17.76
N GLU A 33 -13.81 -2.45 -18.06
CA GLU A 33 -12.91 -2.93 -19.11
C GLU A 33 -12.51 -4.39 -18.90
N GLU A 34 -12.17 -4.77 -17.64
CA GLU A 34 -11.81 -6.14 -17.30
C GLU A 34 -12.98 -7.12 -17.47
N LEU A 35 -14.19 -6.74 -17.06
CA LEU A 35 -15.39 -7.58 -17.25
C LEU A 35 -15.73 -7.75 -18.73
N ARG A 36 -15.69 -6.66 -19.50
CA ARG A 36 -15.94 -6.73 -20.94
C ARG A 36 -14.89 -7.56 -21.69
N SER A 37 -13.63 -7.48 -21.28
CA SER A 37 -12.59 -8.35 -21.87
C SER A 37 -12.84 -9.84 -21.63
N ARG A 38 -13.74 -10.17 -20.70
CA ARG A 38 -14.19 -11.52 -20.36
C ARG A 38 -15.59 -11.82 -20.92
N TYR A 39 -16.08 -10.98 -21.83
CA TYR A 39 -17.37 -11.11 -22.51
C TYR A 39 -18.59 -10.96 -21.60
N GLU A 40 -18.43 -10.32 -20.45
CA GLU A 40 -19.54 -10.05 -19.53
C GLU A 40 -20.39 -8.87 -20.00
N THR A 41 -21.70 -9.00 -19.84
CA THR A 41 -22.63 -7.87 -20.03
C THR A 41 -22.59 -6.97 -18.80
N VAL A 42 -22.29 -5.69 -19.00
CA VAL A 42 -22.09 -4.75 -17.89
C VAL A 42 -23.06 -3.58 -17.98
N VAL A 43 -23.64 -3.22 -16.84
CA VAL A 43 -24.39 -1.97 -16.63
C VAL A 43 -23.66 -1.13 -15.61
N ALA A 44 -23.37 0.13 -15.92
CA ALA A 44 -22.71 1.05 -15.00
C ALA A 44 -23.74 1.93 -14.28
N ILE A 45 -23.50 2.25 -12.98
CA ILE A 45 -24.21 3.29 -12.24
C ILE A 45 -23.19 4.36 -11.83
N GLY A 46 -23.44 5.61 -12.20
CA GLY A 46 -22.56 6.74 -11.87
C GLY A 46 -23.24 8.08 -12.04
N ALA A 47 -22.54 9.13 -11.64
CA ALA A 47 -23.02 10.52 -11.73
C ALA A 47 -22.03 11.44 -12.47
N ASP A 48 -21.03 10.88 -13.17
CA ASP A 48 -19.90 11.63 -13.71
C ASP A 48 -20.00 11.77 -15.24
N ASP A 49 -20.10 13.02 -15.72
CA ASP A 49 -20.24 13.34 -17.14
C ASP A 49 -19.01 12.90 -17.98
N GLU A 50 -17.80 12.92 -17.37
CA GLU A 50 -16.58 12.45 -18.06
C GLU A 50 -16.60 10.93 -18.30
N ALA A 51 -17.21 10.18 -17.39
CA ALA A 51 -17.36 8.74 -17.54
C ALA A 51 -18.40 8.36 -18.59
N GLU A 52 -19.39 9.21 -18.86
CA GLU A 52 -20.45 8.95 -19.84
C GLU A 52 -19.88 8.75 -21.25
N GLU A 53 -18.96 9.60 -21.71
CA GLU A 53 -18.34 9.50 -23.03
C GLU A 53 -17.49 8.22 -23.15
N ALA A 54 -16.71 7.89 -22.11
CA ALA A 54 -15.89 6.68 -22.09
C ALA A 54 -16.75 5.40 -22.10
N LEU A 55 -17.85 5.38 -21.35
CA LEU A 55 -18.77 4.24 -21.28
C LEU A 55 -19.60 4.09 -22.59
N ALA A 56 -20.05 5.19 -23.16
CA ALA A 56 -20.75 5.18 -24.45
C ALA A 56 -19.84 4.64 -25.57
N THR A 57 -18.57 5.07 -25.62
CA THR A 57 -17.58 4.56 -26.56
C THR A 57 -17.33 3.07 -26.36
N ALA A 58 -17.37 2.58 -25.12
CA ALA A 58 -17.25 1.16 -24.80
C ALA A 58 -18.56 0.36 -25.02
N GLY A 59 -19.67 0.97 -25.43
CA GLY A 59 -20.97 0.30 -25.60
C GLY A 59 -21.55 -0.20 -24.27
N VAL A 60 -21.29 0.49 -23.15
CA VAL A 60 -21.78 0.14 -21.82
C VAL A 60 -22.95 1.05 -21.46
N ARG A 61 -24.08 0.46 -21.04
CA ARG A 61 -25.23 1.22 -20.58
C ARG A 61 -24.91 1.90 -19.24
N LEU A 62 -25.06 3.22 -19.20
CA LEU A 62 -24.95 4.01 -17.97
C LEU A 62 -26.34 4.34 -17.42
N VAL A 63 -26.53 4.08 -16.13
CA VAL A 63 -27.68 4.56 -15.35
C VAL A 63 -27.17 5.70 -14.45
N VAL A 64 -27.67 6.91 -14.70
CA VAL A 64 -27.25 8.09 -13.95
C VAL A 64 -28.04 8.17 -12.65
N GLY A 65 -27.34 8.21 -11.50
CA GLY A 65 -27.96 8.38 -10.20
C GLY A 65 -27.17 7.85 -9.03
N ASP A 66 -27.72 8.05 -7.83
CA ASP A 66 -27.16 7.55 -6.58
C ASP A 66 -27.51 6.05 -6.41
N PRO A 67 -26.50 5.14 -6.37
CA PRO A 67 -26.73 3.70 -6.28
C PRO A 67 -27.36 3.25 -4.95
N ARG A 68 -27.36 4.07 -3.91
CA ARG A 68 -28.07 3.81 -2.64
C ARG A 68 -29.60 3.85 -2.79
N ARG A 69 -30.11 4.41 -3.89
CA ARG A 69 -31.54 4.55 -4.13
C ARG A 69 -32.11 3.33 -4.84
N PRO A 70 -33.10 2.62 -4.25
CA PRO A 70 -33.72 1.43 -4.85
C PRO A 70 -34.25 1.63 -6.26
N ARG A 71 -34.67 2.85 -6.63
CA ARG A 71 -35.13 3.18 -7.98
C ARG A 71 -33.99 3.03 -8.99
N VAL A 72 -32.81 3.58 -8.69
CA VAL A 72 -31.63 3.53 -9.57
C VAL A 72 -31.15 2.08 -9.75
N LEU A 73 -31.13 1.30 -8.67
CA LEU A 73 -30.80 -0.12 -8.71
C LEU A 73 -31.78 -0.93 -9.58
N ARG A 74 -33.10 -0.66 -9.48
CA ARG A 74 -34.09 -1.33 -10.35
C ARG A 74 -33.93 -0.94 -11.82
N GLU A 75 -33.62 0.34 -12.09
CA GLU A 75 -33.36 0.82 -13.45
C GLU A 75 -32.12 0.15 -14.05
N ALA A 76 -31.11 -0.15 -13.24
CA ALA A 76 -29.93 -0.93 -13.64
C ALA A 76 -30.21 -2.44 -13.77
N GLY A 77 -31.41 -2.91 -13.41
CA GLY A 77 -31.79 -4.31 -13.55
C GLY A 77 -31.31 -5.21 -12.43
N VAL A 78 -31.18 -4.71 -11.18
CA VAL A 78 -30.64 -5.46 -10.04
C VAL A 78 -31.36 -6.80 -9.79
N SER A 79 -32.67 -6.88 -10.09
CA SER A 79 -33.48 -8.09 -9.87
C SER A 79 -33.05 -9.29 -10.72
N THR A 80 -32.40 -9.06 -11.87
CA THR A 80 -31.92 -10.08 -12.80
C THR A 80 -30.39 -10.09 -12.92
N ALA A 81 -29.70 -9.18 -12.22
CA ALA A 81 -28.25 -9.12 -12.22
C ALA A 81 -27.65 -10.34 -11.49
N GLY A 82 -26.57 -10.89 -12.02
CA GLY A 82 -25.79 -11.94 -11.38
C GLY A 82 -24.85 -11.41 -10.28
N ALA A 83 -24.30 -10.19 -10.49
CA ALA A 83 -23.40 -9.58 -9.53
C ALA A 83 -23.51 -8.05 -9.51
N ILE A 84 -23.10 -7.45 -8.40
CA ILE A 84 -22.89 -6.02 -8.25
C ILE A 84 -21.48 -5.74 -7.71
N VAL A 85 -20.77 -4.80 -8.33
CA VAL A 85 -19.42 -4.40 -7.92
C VAL A 85 -19.44 -2.94 -7.48
N LEU A 86 -19.13 -2.70 -6.21
CA LEU A 86 -19.16 -1.39 -5.56
C LEU A 86 -17.74 -0.84 -5.49
N THR A 87 -17.41 0.18 -6.29
CA THR A 87 -16.04 0.66 -6.50
C THR A 87 -15.76 2.03 -5.92
N SER A 88 -16.76 2.68 -5.29
CA SER A 88 -16.60 4.00 -4.66
C SER A 88 -15.50 4.00 -3.60
N SER A 89 -14.92 5.16 -3.32
CA SER A 89 -14.00 5.35 -2.19
C SER A 89 -14.71 5.59 -0.85
N ASP A 90 -16.02 5.69 -0.85
CA ASP A 90 -16.87 5.82 0.32
C ASP A 90 -17.29 4.44 0.83
N ASP A 91 -16.60 3.93 1.85
CA ASP A 91 -16.84 2.60 2.41
C ASP A 91 -18.28 2.46 2.96
N LEU A 92 -18.81 3.51 3.62
CA LEU A 92 -20.18 3.52 4.14
C LEU A 92 -21.22 3.56 3.02
N GLY A 93 -20.99 4.36 1.99
CA GLY A 93 -21.84 4.41 0.81
C GLY A 93 -21.88 3.09 0.05
N ASN A 94 -20.74 2.37 -0.04
CA ASN A 94 -20.69 1.03 -0.61
C ASN A 94 -21.51 0.04 0.22
N LEU A 95 -21.40 0.09 1.55
CA LEU A 95 -22.14 -0.80 2.44
C LEU A 95 -23.66 -0.56 2.36
N ASP A 96 -24.09 0.70 2.35
CA ASP A 96 -25.48 1.09 2.19
C ASP A 96 -26.06 0.63 0.84
N THR A 97 -25.28 0.79 -0.24
CA THR A 97 -25.65 0.28 -1.56
C THR A 97 -25.77 -1.25 -1.59
N ALA A 98 -24.84 -1.97 -0.92
CA ALA A 98 -24.91 -3.42 -0.81
C ALA A 98 -26.18 -3.88 -0.13
N LEU A 99 -26.55 -3.27 1.00
CA LEU A 99 -27.78 -3.56 1.72
C LEU A 99 -29.03 -3.27 0.88
N ALA A 100 -29.06 -2.14 0.17
CA ALA A 100 -30.18 -1.80 -0.71
C ALA A 100 -30.30 -2.79 -1.89
N ALA A 101 -29.19 -3.23 -2.47
CA ALA A 101 -29.16 -4.14 -3.60
C ALA A 101 -29.58 -5.58 -3.21
N THR A 102 -29.07 -6.09 -2.09
CA THR A 102 -29.42 -7.44 -1.57
C THR A 102 -30.87 -7.49 -1.06
N GLY A 103 -31.41 -6.38 -0.57
CA GLY A 103 -32.82 -6.26 -0.25
C GLY A 103 -33.75 -6.37 -1.48
N LEU A 104 -33.23 -6.08 -2.69
CA LEU A 104 -33.96 -6.23 -3.95
C LEU A 104 -33.69 -7.58 -4.66
N ASN A 105 -32.50 -8.14 -4.47
CA ASN A 105 -32.11 -9.43 -5.01
C ASN A 105 -31.25 -10.20 -3.96
N PRO A 106 -31.86 -11.10 -3.18
CA PRO A 106 -31.16 -11.87 -2.13
C PRO A 106 -30.08 -12.82 -2.63
N HIS A 107 -30.11 -13.19 -3.92
CA HIS A 107 -29.14 -14.10 -4.55
C HIS A 107 -28.00 -13.36 -5.27
N LEU A 108 -28.00 -12.03 -5.18
CA LEU A 108 -27.02 -11.19 -5.84
C LEU A 108 -25.64 -11.40 -5.24
N ARG A 109 -24.66 -11.68 -6.09
CA ARG A 109 -23.26 -11.67 -5.67
C ARG A 109 -22.80 -10.22 -5.48
N VAL A 110 -22.20 -9.92 -4.32
CA VAL A 110 -21.78 -8.56 -3.98
C VAL A 110 -20.26 -8.48 -3.82
N VAL A 111 -19.63 -7.63 -4.61
CA VAL A 111 -18.20 -7.31 -4.49
C VAL A 111 -18.07 -5.89 -3.96
N ILE A 112 -17.58 -5.75 -2.74
CA ILE A 112 -17.52 -4.46 -2.03
C ILE A 112 -16.07 -3.99 -1.93
N ARG A 113 -15.80 -2.76 -2.39
CA ARG A 113 -14.56 -2.09 -2.06
C ARG A 113 -14.62 -1.56 -0.64
N LEU A 114 -13.68 -2.00 0.20
CA LEU A 114 -13.49 -1.49 1.55
C LEU A 114 -12.00 -1.25 1.82
N PHE A 115 -11.71 -0.17 2.55
CA PHE A 115 -10.36 0.08 3.02
C PHE A 115 -10.07 -0.72 4.29
N ASP A 116 -11.02 -0.77 5.22
CA ASP A 116 -10.91 -1.46 6.48
C ASP A 116 -11.05 -2.98 6.29
N GLN A 117 -9.96 -3.71 6.56
CA GLN A 117 -9.94 -5.16 6.42
C GLN A 117 -10.65 -5.88 7.57
N GLU A 118 -10.74 -5.27 8.76
CA GLU A 118 -11.47 -5.87 9.89
C GLU A 118 -12.97 -5.85 9.61
N VAL A 119 -13.48 -4.75 9.09
CA VAL A 119 -14.86 -4.65 8.60
C VAL A 119 -15.05 -5.60 7.41
N GLY A 120 -14.11 -5.61 6.47
CA GLY A 120 -14.15 -6.49 5.29
C GLY A 120 -14.24 -7.97 5.63
N ALA A 121 -13.55 -8.44 6.67
CA ALA A 121 -13.57 -9.82 7.12
C ALA A 121 -14.95 -10.27 7.66
N ARG A 122 -15.80 -9.33 8.09
CA ARG A 122 -17.16 -9.61 8.59
C ARG A 122 -18.24 -9.52 7.51
N ILE A 123 -17.90 -9.09 6.31
CA ILE A 123 -18.87 -8.96 5.20
C ILE A 123 -19.57 -10.29 4.88
N PRO A 124 -18.87 -11.45 4.82
CA PRO A 124 -19.53 -12.74 4.59
C PRO A 124 -20.54 -13.14 5.68
N GLU A 125 -20.45 -12.57 6.88
CA GLU A 125 -21.42 -12.80 7.97
C GLU A 125 -22.73 -12.01 7.75
N LEU A 126 -22.67 -10.92 6.98
CA LEU A 126 -23.79 -10.02 6.74
C LEU A 126 -24.55 -10.32 5.45
N PHE A 127 -23.89 -10.95 4.47
CA PHE A 127 -24.44 -11.21 3.14
C PHE A 127 -24.19 -12.66 2.74
N SER A 128 -25.14 -13.28 2.06
CA SER A 128 -25.06 -14.70 1.66
C SER A 128 -23.97 -15.01 0.64
N ASP A 129 -23.69 -14.06 -0.28
CA ASP A 129 -22.64 -14.19 -1.30
C ASP A 129 -21.96 -12.84 -1.51
N ALA A 130 -21.03 -12.50 -0.63
CA ALA A 130 -20.30 -11.25 -0.72
C ALA A 130 -18.81 -11.41 -0.45
N ILE A 131 -18.02 -10.58 -1.12
CA ILE A 131 -16.57 -10.46 -0.90
C ILE A 131 -16.17 -9.00 -0.76
N ALA A 132 -15.36 -8.71 0.25
CA ALA A 132 -14.76 -7.40 0.44
C ALA A 132 -13.33 -7.37 -0.09
N LEU A 133 -13.03 -6.39 -0.93
CA LEU A 133 -11.71 -6.19 -1.51
C LEU A 133 -11.18 -4.79 -1.20
N SER A 134 -9.90 -4.71 -0.84
CA SER A 134 -9.21 -3.43 -0.69
C SER A 134 -8.31 -3.16 -1.89
N SER A 135 -8.65 -2.17 -2.70
CA SER A 135 -7.85 -1.78 -3.87
C SER A 135 -6.41 -1.43 -3.50
N SER A 136 -6.21 -0.82 -2.33
CA SER A 136 -4.87 -0.49 -1.83
C SER A 136 -4.10 -1.74 -1.35
N ALA A 137 -4.77 -2.74 -0.79
CA ALA A 137 -4.13 -3.99 -0.39
C ALA A 137 -3.65 -4.79 -1.61
N VAL A 138 -4.47 -4.85 -2.65
CA VAL A 138 -4.12 -5.52 -3.91
C VAL A 138 -2.98 -4.81 -4.64
N ALA A 139 -2.97 -3.47 -4.66
CA ALA A 139 -1.99 -2.70 -5.42
C ALA A 139 -0.65 -2.48 -4.69
N ALA A 140 -0.65 -2.36 -3.35
CA ALA A 140 0.54 -1.99 -2.57
C ALA A 140 1.77 -2.89 -2.84
N PRO A 141 1.67 -4.23 -2.99
CA PRO A 141 2.82 -5.07 -3.32
C PRO A 141 3.56 -4.65 -4.59
N GLY A 142 2.84 -4.16 -5.61
CA GLY A 142 3.44 -3.65 -6.85
C GLY A 142 4.28 -2.38 -6.64
N PHE A 143 3.86 -1.49 -5.75
CA PHE A 143 4.64 -0.31 -5.36
C PHE A 143 5.85 -0.68 -4.51
N VAL A 144 5.70 -1.59 -3.54
CA VAL A 144 6.79 -2.08 -2.69
C VAL A 144 7.89 -2.74 -3.54
N SER A 145 7.51 -3.61 -4.46
CA SER A 145 8.44 -4.26 -5.40
C SER A 145 9.18 -3.21 -6.26
N ALA A 146 8.46 -2.20 -6.76
CA ALA A 146 9.08 -1.13 -7.53
C ALA A 146 10.07 -0.29 -6.71
N ALA A 147 9.80 -0.04 -5.42
CA ALA A 147 10.67 0.71 -4.53
C ALA A 147 11.94 -0.07 -4.14
N LEU A 148 11.86 -1.39 -4.01
CA LEU A 148 12.93 -2.26 -3.48
C LEU A 148 13.73 -3.02 -4.56
N ASP A 149 13.84 -2.52 -5.78
CA ASP A 149 14.63 -3.09 -6.91
C ASP A 149 14.08 -4.39 -7.53
N GLY A 150 12.88 -4.80 -7.17
CA GLY A 150 12.36 -6.10 -7.61
C GLY A 150 13.16 -7.31 -7.10
N GLN A 151 14.16 -7.11 -6.23
CA GLN A 151 14.92 -8.19 -5.59
C GLN A 151 14.07 -8.89 -4.52
N THR A 152 13.18 -8.13 -3.88
CA THR A 152 12.14 -8.66 -3.01
C THR A 152 10.82 -8.59 -3.79
N GLY A 153 10.52 -9.64 -4.54
CA GLY A 153 9.34 -9.69 -5.38
C GLY A 153 8.01 -9.62 -4.60
N ASN A 154 6.92 -9.50 -5.31
CA ASN A 154 5.61 -9.67 -4.73
C ASN A 154 5.54 -11.05 -4.06
N GLN A 155 5.36 -11.06 -2.75
CA GLN A 155 5.10 -12.28 -2.00
C GLN A 155 3.60 -12.39 -1.76
N PHE A 156 3.04 -13.53 -2.07
CA PHE A 156 1.64 -13.85 -1.82
C PHE A 156 1.48 -15.34 -1.55
N ARG A 157 0.42 -15.69 -0.85
CA ARG A 157 0.07 -17.07 -0.60
C ARG A 157 -0.88 -17.55 -1.68
N LEU A 158 -0.57 -18.67 -2.30
CA LEU A 158 -1.39 -19.30 -3.33
C LEU A 158 -1.42 -20.80 -3.09
N ALA A 159 -2.60 -21.36 -2.89
CA ALA A 159 -2.84 -22.79 -2.75
C ALA A 159 -1.84 -23.49 -1.78
N GLY A 160 -1.73 -22.95 -0.57
CA GLY A 160 -0.87 -23.46 0.49
C GLY A 160 0.61 -23.05 0.42
N ARG A 161 1.11 -22.53 -0.72
CA ARG A 161 2.51 -22.10 -0.88
C ARG A 161 2.66 -20.58 -0.78
N VAL A 162 3.82 -20.14 -0.32
CA VAL A 162 4.21 -18.73 -0.33
C VAL A 162 5.11 -18.49 -1.52
N LEU A 163 4.58 -17.86 -2.54
CA LEU A 163 5.30 -17.56 -3.77
C LEU A 163 5.90 -16.16 -3.73
N SER A 164 7.07 -16.01 -4.34
CA SER A 164 7.76 -14.73 -4.49
C SER A 164 8.21 -14.53 -5.94
N SER A 165 7.80 -13.41 -6.56
CA SER A 165 8.33 -13.04 -7.87
C SER A 165 9.71 -12.40 -7.73
N ARG A 166 10.68 -12.79 -8.54
CA ARG A 166 12.01 -12.16 -8.55
C ARG A 166 12.60 -12.11 -9.95
N ARG A 167 13.54 -11.19 -10.17
CA ARG A 167 14.35 -11.21 -11.38
C ARG A 167 15.41 -12.30 -11.26
N SER A 168 15.49 -13.16 -12.25
CA SER A 168 16.55 -14.16 -12.37
C SER A 168 17.77 -13.53 -13.02
N ARG A 169 18.96 -13.78 -12.46
CA ARG A 169 20.24 -13.48 -13.10
C ARG A 169 20.84 -14.70 -13.82
N ASP A 170 20.27 -15.86 -13.56
CA ASP A 170 20.71 -17.14 -14.16
C ASP A 170 19.46 -17.99 -14.42
N PRO A 171 18.98 -18.02 -15.68
CA PRO A 171 17.80 -18.79 -16.05
C PRO A 171 17.95 -20.30 -15.85
N ALA A 172 19.18 -20.83 -15.85
CA ALA A 172 19.44 -22.26 -15.78
C ALA A 172 19.36 -22.86 -14.36
N ARG A 173 19.30 -22.03 -13.31
CA ARG A 173 19.47 -22.50 -11.92
C ARG A 173 18.22 -22.90 -11.17
N SER A 174 17.05 -22.82 -11.76
CA SER A 174 15.82 -23.09 -11.01
C SER A 174 14.91 -24.09 -11.72
N ALA A 175 15.18 -25.37 -11.55
CA ALA A 175 14.30 -26.46 -12.00
C ALA A 175 12.90 -26.43 -11.35
N ARG A 176 12.70 -25.62 -10.31
CA ARG A 176 11.44 -25.44 -9.58
C ARG A 176 10.87 -24.01 -9.67
N SER A 177 11.44 -23.15 -10.52
CA SER A 177 10.89 -21.81 -10.74
C SER A 177 9.93 -21.81 -11.91
N ILE A 178 8.86 -21.02 -11.75
CA ILE A 178 7.89 -20.80 -12.81
C ILE A 178 8.32 -19.54 -13.56
N PRO A 179 8.68 -19.61 -14.86
CA PRO A 179 8.99 -18.42 -15.62
C PRO A 179 7.72 -17.60 -15.88
N ILE A 180 7.76 -16.31 -15.53
CA ILE A 180 6.63 -15.38 -15.68
C ILE A 180 6.81 -14.52 -16.92
N ALA A 181 8.04 -14.06 -17.16
CA ALA A 181 8.33 -13.23 -18.32
C ALA A 181 9.80 -13.37 -18.74
N ARG A 182 10.03 -13.21 -20.04
CA ARG A 182 11.36 -13.14 -20.65
C ARG A 182 11.45 -11.89 -21.53
N LEU A 183 12.60 -11.22 -21.47
CA LEU A 183 12.91 -10.11 -22.35
C LEU A 183 13.61 -10.67 -23.59
N ALA A 184 12.93 -10.65 -24.72
CA ALA A 184 13.53 -11.09 -25.98
C ALA A 184 14.60 -10.09 -26.48
N ALA A 185 15.46 -10.54 -27.39
CA ALA A 185 16.59 -9.75 -27.90
C ALA A 185 16.15 -8.45 -28.62
N ASP A 186 14.96 -8.41 -29.17
CA ASP A 186 14.30 -7.25 -29.78
C ASP A 186 13.62 -6.31 -28.78
N ARG A 187 13.79 -6.55 -27.47
CA ARG A 187 13.12 -5.86 -26.36
C ARG A 187 11.62 -6.16 -26.25
N ALA A 188 11.07 -7.09 -27.01
CA ALA A 188 9.73 -7.58 -26.77
C ALA A 188 9.69 -8.36 -25.44
N VAL A 189 8.63 -8.18 -24.66
CA VAL A 189 8.42 -8.94 -23.42
C VAL A 189 7.51 -10.11 -23.76
N GLU A 190 8.03 -11.32 -23.66
CA GLU A 190 7.27 -12.56 -23.74
C GLU A 190 6.71 -12.88 -22.34
N LEU A 191 5.40 -13.03 -22.20
CA LEU A 191 4.75 -13.44 -20.97
C LEU A 191 4.57 -14.95 -20.94
N LEU A 192 4.70 -15.55 -19.75
CA LEU A 192 4.53 -16.99 -19.53
C LEU A 192 5.27 -17.83 -20.58
N PRO A 193 6.60 -17.63 -20.77
CA PRO A 193 7.37 -18.39 -21.74
C PRO A 193 7.36 -19.88 -21.39
N ASP A 194 7.66 -20.75 -22.34
CA ASP A 194 7.63 -22.20 -22.13
C ASP A 194 8.42 -22.65 -20.89
N PRO A 195 7.96 -23.67 -20.13
CA PRO A 195 8.54 -24.07 -18.85
C PRO A 195 10.04 -24.36 -18.90
N GLY A 196 10.57 -24.85 -20.00
CA GLY A 196 11.99 -25.16 -20.17
C GLY A 196 12.86 -24.00 -20.69
N SER A 197 12.26 -22.87 -21.09
CA SER A 197 12.97 -21.80 -21.80
C SER A 197 13.64 -20.78 -20.87
N GLY A 198 13.42 -20.86 -19.55
CA GLY A 198 13.88 -19.88 -18.57
C GLY A 198 13.14 -18.54 -18.66
N GLY A 199 13.42 -17.62 -17.73
CA GLY A 199 12.78 -16.30 -17.69
C GLY A 199 13.61 -15.27 -16.93
N ASP A 200 13.49 -14.00 -17.31
CA ASP A 200 14.10 -12.88 -16.58
C ASP A 200 13.33 -12.53 -15.31
N LEU A 201 12.03 -12.77 -15.32
CA LEU A 201 11.15 -12.71 -14.15
C LEU A 201 10.60 -14.11 -13.88
N ILE A 202 10.86 -14.60 -12.69
CA ILE A 202 10.47 -15.94 -12.25
C ILE A 202 9.69 -15.89 -10.95
N MET A 203 8.85 -16.90 -10.72
CA MET A 203 8.20 -17.16 -9.45
C MET A 203 8.90 -18.33 -8.76
N VAL A 204 9.21 -18.16 -7.49
CA VAL A 204 9.82 -19.18 -6.64
C VAL A 204 9.02 -19.42 -5.38
N ASP A 205 8.99 -20.65 -4.90
CA ASP A 205 8.50 -20.95 -3.57
C ASP A 205 9.51 -20.44 -2.53
N VAL A 206 9.04 -19.68 -1.55
CA VAL A 206 9.89 -19.07 -0.52
C VAL A 206 10.55 -20.15 0.36
N ALA A 207 9.92 -21.29 0.57
CA ALA A 207 10.48 -22.41 1.32
C ALA A 207 11.67 -23.03 0.57
N ASP A 208 11.57 -23.18 -0.76
CA ASP A 208 12.64 -23.71 -1.60
C ASP A 208 13.82 -22.71 -1.76
N ASP A 209 13.52 -21.41 -1.73
CA ASP A 209 14.53 -20.36 -1.85
C ASP A 209 15.46 -20.27 -0.62
N GLN A 210 14.95 -20.62 0.57
CA GLN A 210 15.76 -20.69 1.79
C GLN A 210 16.77 -21.87 1.77
N VAL A 211 16.48 -22.90 1.01
CA VAL A 211 17.37 -24.10 0.87
C VAL A 211 18.44 -23.88 -0.20
N ALA A 212 18.16 -23.10 -1.24
CA ALA A 212 19.03 -22.89 -2.40
C ALA A 212 19.87 -21.61 -2.35
N GLY A 213 19.61 -20.67 -1.44
CA GLY A 213 20.36 -19.42 -1.30
C GLY A 213 21.71 -19.62 -0.61
N PRO A 214 22.75 -18.79 -0.91
CA PRO A 214 23.89 -18.71 -0.03
C PRO A 214 23.35 -18.35 1.35
N ARG A 215 23.73 -19.12 2.38
CA ARG A 215 23.36 -18.88 3.77
C ARG A 215 23.39 -17.38 4.01
N ALA A 216 22.23 -16.74 3.98
CA ALA A 216 22.08 -15.42 4.55
C ALA A 216 22.61 -15.57 5.96
N ALA A 217 23.63 -14.80 6.27
CA ALA A 217 24.22 -14.75 7.60
C ALA A 217 23.07 -14.75 8.57
N ALA A 218 23.01 -15.77 9.40
CA ALA A 218 21.99 -15.92 10.41
C ALA A 218 21.75 -14.54 11.01
N ALA A 219 20.49 -14.11 11.00
CA ALA A 219 20.10 -12.94 11.74
C ALA A 219 20.47 -13.24 13.19
N SER A 220 21.68 -12.87 13.53
CA SER A 220 22.18 -12.87 14.89
C SER A 220 21.17 -12.03 15.65
N LYS A 221 20.40 -12.66 16.54
CA LYS A 221 19.81 -11.93 17.67
C LYS A 221 20.84 -10.89 18.05
N PRO A 222 20.48 -9.64 18.29
CA PRO A 222 21.45 -8.72 18.88
C PRO A 222 21.89 -9.35 20.19
N ALA A 223 23.06 -9.99 20.16
CA ALA A 223 23.75 -10.38 21.36
C ALA A 223 23.94 -9.09 22.14
N ALA A 224 23.46 -9.07 23.36
CA ALA A 224 23.74 -8.01 24.29
C ALA A 224 25.26 -7.76 24.20
N ALA A 225 25.63 -6.59 23.72
CA ALA A 225 27.01 -6.19 23.62
C ALA A 225 27.54 -6.13 25.05
N GLU A 226 28.31 -7.15 25.44
CA GLU A 226 29.19 -7.02 26.60
C GLU A 226 30.16 -5.87 26.30
N PRO A 227 30.44 -5.00 27.26
CA PRO A 227 31.33 -3.88 27.04
C PRO A 227 32.77 -4.41 26.88
N GLU A 228 33.24 -4.55 25.63
CA GLU A 228 34.66 -4.70 25.37
C GLU A 228 35.41 -3.48 25.95
N THR A 229 36.16 -3.70 27.01
CA THR A 229 37.15 -2.80 27.51
C THR A 229 38.29 -2.65 26.52
N SER A 230 38.09 -1.82 25.50
CA SER A 230 39.19 -1.35 24.66
C SER A 230 39.90 -0.19 25.30
N ARG A 231 40.96 -0.48 26.06
CA ARG A 231 42.01 0.45 26.39
C ARG A 231 42.76 0.84 25.13
N SER A 232 42.60 2.05 24.70
CA SER A 232 43.40 2.89 23.79
C SER A 232 42.57 3.54 22.70
N ARG A 233 42.21 4.79 22.91
CA ARG A 233 42.17 5.87 21.90
C ARG A 233 41.82 7.19 22.55
N LEU A 234 42.73 7.63 23.40
CA LEU A 234 42.85 9.05 23.78
C LEU A 234 43.64 9.75 22.67
N THR A 235 42.97 10.15 21.60
CA THR A 235 43.31 11.27 20.71
C THR A 235 42.40 11.21 19.49
N ARG A 236 41.13 11.63 19.67
CA ARG A 236 40.33 12.10 18.53
C ARG A 236 40.43 13.62 18.51
N PRO A 237 40.88 14.26 17.42
CA PRO A 237 40.99 15.70 17.38
C PRO A 237 39.61 16.35 17.48
N VAL A 238 39.50 17.40 18.28
CA VAL A 238 38.33 18.22 18.57
C VAL A 238 37.61 18.72 17.29
N ALA A 239 38.30 18.70 16.16
CA ALA A 239 37.75 19.06 14.87
C ALA A 239 36.65 18.08 14.35
N ALA A 240 36.68 16.79 14.72
CA ALA A 240 35.69 15.80 14.27
C ALA A 240 34.33 15.94 14.98
N ILE A 241 34.31 16.56 16.17
CA ILE A 241 33.08 16.77 16.94
C ILE A 241 32.25 17.92 16.37
N ARG A 242 32.89 18.87 15.68
CA ARG A 242 32.23 20.07 15.13
C ARG A 242 31.34 19.81 13.91
N THR A 243 31.54 18.72 13.19
CA THR A 243 30.82 18.42 11.94
C THR A 243 29.50 17.70 12.14
N GLN A 244 29.22 17.17 13.34
CA GLN A 244 27.99 16.41 13.64
C GLN A 244 26.96 17.18 14.48
N MET A 245 27.21 18.44 14.83
CA MET A 245 26.33 19.21 15.72
C MET A 245 25.28 20.01 14.94
N THR A 246 24.02 19.90 15.39
CA THR A 246 22.91 20.72 14.87
C THR A 246 23.11 22.20 15.19
N ALA A 247 22.51 23.09 14.38
CA ALA A 247 22.62 24.54 14.55
C ALA A 247 22.31 25.03 15.98
N PRO A 248 21.28 24.52 16.71
CA PRO A 248 21.02 24.94 18.08
C PRO A 248 22.11 24.48 19.07
N GLN A 249 22.68 23.28 18.89
CA GLN A 249 23.77 22.78 19.75
C GLN A 249 25.05 23.63 19.59
N ARG A 250 25.37 24.09 18.38
CA ARG A 250 26.50 25.00 18.14
C ARG A 250 26.32 26.35 18.85
N ARG A 251 25.09 26.91 18.84
CA ARG A 251 24.78 28.15 19.54
C ARG A 251 24.91 27.99 21.04
N LEU A 252 24.39 26.93 21.63
CA LEU A 252 24.51 26.66 23.06
C LEU A 252 25.99 26.55 23.51
N LEU A 253 26.82 25.81 22.76
CA LEU A 253 28.25 25.71 23.01
C LEU A 253 28.97 27.04 22.86
N SER A 254 28.60 27.89 21.89
CA SER A 254 29.19 29.21 21.73
C SER A 254 28.87 30.12 22.93
N PHE A 255 27.65 30.11 23.43
CA PHE A 255 27.28 30.86 24.63
C PHE A 255 28.00 30.34 25.89
N GLY A 256 28.12 29.02 26.05
CA GLY A 256 28.90 28.41 27.12
C GLY A 256 30.38 28.80 27.05
N ALA A 257 30.98 28.78 25.87
CA ALA A 257 32.37 29.19 25.68
C ALA A 257 32.60 30.67 26.00
N VAL A 258 31.65 31.54 25.63
CA VAL A 258 31.68 32.97 25.98
C VAL A 258 31.62 33.16 27.52
N LEU A 259 30.74 32.43 28.19
CA LEU A 259 30.60 32.48 29.65
C LEU A 259 31.91 32.06 30.36
N VAL A 260 32.51 30.97 29.92
CA VAL A 260 33.79 30.47 30.45
C VAL A 260 34.92 31.47 30.16
N GLY A 261 35.00 31.98 28.93
CA GLY A 261 35.99 32.99 28.55
C GLY A 261 35.88 34.26 29.40
N LEU A 262 34.65 34.74 29.63
CA LEU A 262 34.40 35.91 30.45
C LEU A 262 34.78 35.65 31.94
N ALA A 263 34.50 34.45 32.46
CA ALA A 263 34.91 34.03 33.80
C ALA A 263 36.45 34.05 33.97
N VAL A 264 37.18 33.52 33.01
CA VAL A 264 38.65 33.47 33.01
C VAL A 264 39.24 34.88 32.93
N VAL A 265 38.77 35.71 32.01
CA VAL A 265 39.25 37.11 31.86
C VAL A 265 38.97 37.91 33.13
N SER A 266 37.78 37.73 33.73
CA SER A 266 37.42 38.41 34.99
C SER A 266 38.25 37.93 36.19
N ALA A 267 38.52 36.62 36.26
CA ALA A 267 39.39 36.09 37.32
C ALA A 267 40.82 36.64 37.22
N ILE A 268 41.39 36.73 36.01
CA ILE A 268 42.69 37.36 35.78
C ILE A 268 42.65 38.84 36.22
N TYR A 269 41.60 39.58 35.83
CA TYR A 269 41.44 40.98 36.20
C TYR A 269 41.38 41.16 37.74
N PHE A 270 40.58 40.36 38.43
CA PHE A 270 40.48 40.42 39.91
C PHE A 270 41.78 40.00 40.59
N ASN A 271 42.48 38.98 40.11
CA ASN A 271 43.78 38.60 40.64
C ASN A 271 44.81 39.75 40.53
N LEU A 272 44.89 40.40 39.37
CA LEU A 272 45.87 41.46 39.10
C LEU A 272 45.55 42.77 39.82
N VAL A 273 44.25 43.15 39.92
CA VAL A 273 43.82 44.44 40.45
C VAL A 273 43.55 44.42 41.96
N SER A 274 42.99 43.32 42.44
CA SER A 274 42.61 43.18 43.86
C SER A 274 43.65 42.45 44.71
N GLY A 275 44.63 41.77 44.07
CA GLY A 275 45.63 40.97 44.82
C GLY A 275 45.03 39.67 45.38
N LEU A 276 43.87 39.27 44.96
CA LEU A 276 43.22 38.02 45.37
C LEU A 276 44.06 36.81 44.96
N SER A 277 44.02 35.74 45.76
CA SER A 277 44.60 34.49 45.33
C SER A 277 43.92 34.01 44.00
N PRO A 278 44.61 33.25 43.14
CA PRO A 278 44.00 32.78 41.88
C PRO A 278 42.68 32.02 42.09
N LEU A 279 42.55 31.26 43.16
CA LEU A 279 41.35 30.51 43.53
C LEU A 279 40.20 31.43 43.95
N ASP A 280 40.49 32.44 44.79
CA ASP A 280 39.49 33.41 45.23
C ASP A 280 39.02 34.30 44.08
N ALA A 281 39.93 34.67 43.18
CA ALA A 281 39.61 35.45 41.99
C ALA A 281 38.67 34.69 41.02
N VAL A 282 38.90 33.39 40.81
CA VAL A 282 38.00 32.52 40.04
C VAL A 282 36.65 32.39 40.73
N THR A 283 36.66 32.13 42.06
CA THR A 283 35.43 32.01 42.84
C THR A 283 34.61 33.29 42.78
N TYR A 284 35.24 34.45 42.91
CA TYR A 284 34.57 35.75 42.84
C TYR A 284 34.02 36.05 41.46
N ALA A 285 34.76 35.77 40.38
CA ALA A 285 34.29 35.94 39.02
C ALA A 285 33.09 35.04 38.72
N VAL A 286 33.12 33.76 39.12
CA VAL A 286 32.02 32.81 38.92
C VAL A 286 30.79 33.22 39.74
N THR A 287 30.94 33.66 40.97
CA THR A 287 29.80 34.12 41.79
C THR A 287 29.09 35.32 41.19
N LEU A 288 29.85 36.29 40.69
CA LEU A 288 29.29 37.46 40.00
C LEU A 288 28.54 37.08 38.72
N LEU A 289 29.09 36.15 37.93
CA LEU A 289 28.47 35.69 36.67
C LEU A 289 27.23 34.83 36.90
N THR A 290 27.21 34.03 37.94
CA THR A 290 26.09 33.12 38.25
C THR A 290 25.03 33.71 39.18
N GLY A 291 25.32 34.86 39.80
CA GLY A 291 24.43 35.47 40.78
C GLY A 291 24.39 34.70 42.10
N SER A 292 25.36 33.80 42.36
CA SER A 292 25.43 33.05 43.59
C SER A 292 26.07 33.88 44.70
N SER A 293 25.71 33.68 45.98
CA SER A 293 26.21 34.44 47.14
C SER A 293 27.28 33.64 47.89
N VAL A 294 28.49 33.59 47.35
CA VAL A 294 29.64 33.10 48.11
C VAL A 294 30.42 34.30 48.60
N ALA A 295 30.62 34.39 49.90
CA ALA A 295 31.38 35.50 50.50
C ALA A 295 32.88 35.30 50.21
N VAL A 296 33.40 36.16 49.33
CA VAL A 296 34.85 36.30 49.11
C VAL A 296 35.26 37.62 49.71
N ASP A 297 36.21 37.60 50.69
CA ASP A 297 36.73 38.80 51.26
C ASP A 297 37.69 39.49 50.29
N ILE A 298 37.28 40.64 49.82
CA ILE A 298 38.08 41.46 48.87
C ILE A 298 38.77 42.63 49.52
N GLY A 299 38.69 42.70 50.88
CA GLY A 299 39.35 43.70 51.65
C GLY A 299 39.11 45.16 51.24
N ASP A 300 40.08 46.06 51.40
CA ASP A 300 39.99 47.46 51.00
C ASP A 300 39.82 47.69 49.45
N ALA A 301 40.05 46.69 48.63
CA ALA A 301 39.82 46.76 47.22
C ALA A 301 38.32 47.00 46.86
N ALA A 302 37.39 46.61 47.75
CA ALA A 302 35.95 46.86 47.64
C ALA A 302 35.59 48.36 47.54
N SER A 303 36.44 49.26 48.04
CA SER A 303 36.23 50.73 48.03
C SER A 303 36.61 51.40 46.69
N ARG A 304 37.35 50.72 45.82
CA ARG A 304 37.81 51.28 44.54
C ARG A 304 36.65 51.37 43.49
N ALA A 305 36.32 52.60 43.11
CA ALA A 305 35.17 52.80 42.16
C ALA A 305 35.25 51.98 40.86
N PRO A 306 36.41 51.82 40.16
CA PRO A 306 36.46 51.06 38.89
C PRO A 306 36.19 49.56 39.13
N LEU A 307 36.59 48.98 40.27
CA LEU A 307 36.37 47.60 40.55
C LEU A 307 34.89 47.31 40.82
N ARG A 308 34.20 48.19 41.54
CA ARG A 308 32.75 48.13 41.76
C ARG A 308 31.93 48.22 40.45
N THR A 309 32.31 49.18 39.60
CA THR A 309 31.62 49.33 38.31
C THR A 309 31.78 48.10 37.43
N TYR A 310 33.01 47.52 37.38
CA TYR A 310 33.26 46.28 36.64
C TYR A 310 32.47 45.10 37.25
N ALA A 311 32.41 44.94 38.56
CA ALA A 311 31.64 43.87 39.19
C ALA A 311 30.14 43.98 38.90
N ILE A 312 29.56 45.17 38.92
CA ILE A 312 28.16 45.42 38.58
C ILE A 312 27.88 45.06 37.11
N LEU A 313 28.75 45.52 36.19
CA LEU A 313 28.59 45.20 34.76
C LEU A 313 28.72 43.72 34.49
N LEU A 314 29.70 43.06 35.14
CA LEU A 314 29.91 41.62 35.03
C LEU A 314 28.69 40.82 35.53
N SER A 315 28.08 41.23 36.66
CA SER A 315 26.86 40.60 37.20
C SER A 315 25.67 40.74 36.26
N LEU A 316 25.47 41.93 35.65
CA LEU A 316 24.42 42.16 34.69
C LEU A 316 24.59 41.30 33.43
N ILE A 317 25.80 41.26 32.88
CA ILE A 317 26.13 40.44 31.71
C ILE A 317 25.95 38.96 32.05
N GLY A 318 26.42 38.53 33.22
CA GLY A 318 26.28 37.16 33.69
C GLY A 318 24.81 36.72 33.80
N ALA A 319 23.98 37.57 34.42
CA ALA A 319 22.55 37.30 34.58
C ALA A 319 21.85 37.10 33.22
N VAL A 320 22.16 37.94 32.21
CA VAL A 320 21.61 37.82 30.88
C VAL A 320 22.08 36.54 30.19
N LEU A 321 23.39 36.21 30.27
CA LEU A 321 23.94 34.99 29.68
C LEU A 321 23.36 33.73 30.31
N VAL A 322 23.23 33.69 31.62
CA VAL A 322 22.63 32.57 32.34
C VAL A 322 21.15 32.43 31.96
N ALA A 323 20.39 33.51 31.88
CA ALA A 323 19.00 33.49 31.42
C ALA A 323 18.85 32.93 30.02
N ILE A 324 19.75 33.31 29.07
CA ILE A 324 19.78 32.77 27.72
C ILE A 324 20.04 31.25 27.76
N VAL A 325 21.00 30.78 28.54
CA VAL A 325 21.29 29.33 28.65
C VAL A 325 20.09 28.58 29.23
N TYR A 326 19.43 29.10 30.27
CA TYR A 326 18.21 28.51 30.81
C TYR A 326 17.07 28.47 29.76
N ALA A 327 16.88 29.54 29.00
CA ALA A 327 15.88 29.57 27.92
C ALA A 327 16.13 28.49 26.86
N PHE A 328 17.39 28.30 26.43
CA PHE A 328 17.75 27.24 25.50
C PHE A 328 17.55 25.83 26.06
N ILE A 329 17.90 25.59 27.31
CA ILE A 329 17.71 24.30 27.99
C ILE A 329 16.22 24.00 28.12
N THR A 330 15.43 24.99 28.53
CA THR A 330 13.98 24.85 28.70
C THR A 330 13.29 24.59 27.36
N ASP A 331 13.66 25.33 26.32
CA ASP A 331 13.14 25.11 24.96
C ASP A 331 13.49 23.70 24.45
N ALA A 332 14.72 23.23 24.66
CA ALA A 332 15.13 21.89 24.28
C ALA A 332 14.38 20.79 25.04
N LEU A 333 14.16 20.97 26.34
CA LEU A 333 13.41 20.02 27.19
C LEU A 333 11.92 19.98 26.82
N ILE A 334 11.31 21.15 26.61
CA ILE A 334 9.90 21.24 26.21
C ILE A 334 9.69 20.58 24.85
N ARG A 335 10.55 20.88 23.87
CA ARG A 335 10.45 20.26 22.54
C ARG A 335 10.63 18.75 22.58
N SER A 336 11.60 18.23 23.36
CA SER A 336 11.83 16.80 23.46
C SER A 336 10.65 16.07 24.10
N ARG A 337 10.10 16.59 25.17
CA ARG A 337 8.93 16.01 25.86
C ARG A 337 7.64 16.12 25.07
N LEU A 338 7.43 17.26 24.38
CA LEU A 338 6.25 17.45 23.53
C LEU A 338 6.26 16.49 22.36
N LEU A 339 7.42 16.27 21.72
CA LEU A 339 7.56 15.31 20.61
C LEU A 339 7.38 13.86 21.08
N GLU A 340 7.86 13.51 22.27
CA GLU A 340 7.63 12.19 22.87
C GLU A 340 6.15 11.94 23.22
N THR A 341 5.48 12.94 23.82
CA THR A 341 4.06 12.83 24.22
C THR A 341 3.12 12.79 23.01
N LEU A 342 3.48 13.46 21.93
CA LEU A 342 2.72 13.46 20.67
C LEU A 342 3.06 12.27 19.77
N GLY A 343 3.95 11.35 20.18
CA GLY A 343 4.36 10.20 19.38
C GLY A 343 5.10 10.57 18.09
N VAL A 344 5.58 11.82 17.98
CA VAL A 344 6.34 12.29 16.81
C VAL A 344 7.77 11.79 16.94
N ARG A 345 8.07 10.64 16.33
CA ARG A 345 9.46 10.22 16.18
C ARG A 345 10.14 11.16 15.17
N ALA A 346 11.09 11.95 15.65
CA ALA A 346 11.96 12.72 14.77
C ALA A 346 12.71 11.77 13.83
N VAL A 347 12.83 12.16 12.56
CA VAL A 347 13.65 11.39 11.61
C VAL A 347 15.09 11.42 12.10
N PRO A 348 15.72 10.26 12.37
CA PRO A 348 17.11 10.22 12.81
C PRO A 348 18.02 10.92 11.79
N SER A 349 18.90 11.79 12.23
CA SER A 349 19.80 12.56 11.36
C SER A 349 20.78 11.67 10.57
N ASP A 350 20.99 10.44 11.01
CA ASP A 350 21.84 9.42 10.40
C ASP A 350 21.07 8.40 9.55
N ILE A 351 19.77 8.61 9.34
CA ILE A 351 18.98 7.69 8.55
C ILE A 351 19.51 7.59 7.12
N GLY A 352 19.68 6.37 6.63
CA GLY A 352 20.13 6.08 5.27
C GLY A 352 19.59 4.73 4.81
N ASP A 353 19.64 4.47 3.52
CA ASP A 353 19.11 3.27 2.86
C ASP A 353 17.64 2.99 3.21
N HIS A 354 16.86 4.05 3.37
CA HIS A 354 15.44 4.03 3.72
C HIS A 354 14.57 4.39 2.53
N VAL A 355 13.29 4.08 2.60
CA VAL A 355 12.28 4.48 1.62
C VAL A 355 11.49 5.66 2.17
N ILE A 356 11.38 6.72 1.36
CA ILE A 356 10.51 7.86 1.64
C ILE A 356 9.15 7.60 0.99
N VAL A 357 8.07 7.76 1.76
CA VAL A 357 6.69 7.67 1.27
C VAL A 357 6.03 9.03 1.39
N ALA A 358 5.74 9.67 0.27
CA ALA A 358 5.04 10.95 0.20
C ALA A 358 3.54 10.72 -0.06
N GLY A 359 2.72 11.16 0.92
CA GLY A 359 1.29 10.94 0.99
C GLY A 359 0.93 9.68 1.80
N LEU A 360 0.34 9.88 2.97
CA LEU A 360 -0.15 8.82 3.88
C LEU A 360 -1.64 8.52 3.70
N GLY A 361 -2.10 8.47 2.44
CA GLY A 361 -3.38 7.87 2.10
C GLY A 361 -3.34 6.33 2.21
N SER A 362 -4.43 5.67 1.78
CA SER A 362 -4.56 4.20 1.85
C SER A 362 -3.41 3.43 1.18
N ILE A 363 -2.89 3.92 0.06
CA ILE A 363 -1.75 3.33 -0.64
C ILE A 363 -0.44 3.60 0.10
N GLY A 364 -0.13 4.85 0.41
CA GLY A 364 1.15 5.20 1.04
C GLY A 364 1.33 4.48 2.37
N TYR A 365 0.29 4.42 3.19
CA TYR A 365 0.31 3.68 4.46
C TYR A 365 0.64 2.19 4.25
N ARG A 366 -0.05 1.50 3.33
CA ARG A 366 0.20 0.08 3.05
C ARG A 366 1.57 -0.17 2.42
N VAL A 367 2.03 0.73 1.56
CA VAL A 367 3.39 0.67 0.99
C VAL A 367 4.42 0.80 2.10
N GLY A 368 4.23 1.76 3.02
CA GLY A 368 5.12 1.93 4.18
C GLY A 368 5.20 0.68 5.04
N LEU A 369 4.06 0.08 5.40
CA LEU A 369 4.00 -1.19 6.14
C LEU A 369 4.67 -2.33 5.35
N GLY A 370 4.40 -2.44 4.05
CA GLY A 370 4.97 -3.48 3.21
C GLY A 370 6.49 -3.39 3.05
N VAL A 371 7.05 -2.17 3.01
CA VAL A 371 8.51 -1.93 3.01
C VAL A 371 9.12 -2.26 4.38
N ALA A 372 8.46 -1.81 5.47
CA ALA A 372 8.91 -2.08 6.83
C ALA A 372 8.92 -3.58 7.16
N ALA A 373 7.91 -4.33 6.72
CA ALA A 373 7.84 -5.79 6.87
C ALA A 373 9.00 -6.53 6.19
N ARG A 374 9.68 -5.89 5.23
CA ARG A 374 10.89 -6.42 4.57
C ARG A 374 12.20 -5.95 5.22
N GLY A 375 12.12 -5.38 6.42
CA GLY A 375 13.27 -4.92 7.19
C GLY A 375 13.91 -3.62 6.69
N VAL A 376 13.27 -2.91 5.75
CA VAL A 376 13.76 -1.63 5.24
C VAL A 376 13.10 -0.48 6.02
N ARG A 377 13.92 0.46 6.48
CA ARG A 377 13.43 1.65 7.19
C ARG A 377 12.56 2.51 6.27
N VAL A 378 11.50 3.08 6.83
CA VAL A 378 10.55 3.95 6.12
C VAL A 378 10.44 5.27 6.84
N VAL A 379 10.33 6.35 6.08
CA VAL A 379 9.95 7.67 6.58
C VAL A 379 8.79 8.15 5.71
N ALA A 380 7.71 8.58 6.35
CA ALA A 380 6.57 9.13 5.64
C ALA A 380 6.52 10.65 5.75
N VAL A 381 5.95 11.29 4.73
CA VAL A 381 5.61 12.71 4.76
C VAL A 381 4.16 12.89 4.34
N GLU A 382 3.42 13.71 5.10
CA GLU A 382 2.03 14.05 4.83
C GLU A 382 1.83 15.56 4.96
N LEU A 383 0.99 16.12 4.08
CA LEU A 383 0.77 17.56 4.03
C LEU A 383 0.00 18.08 5.24
N ALA A 384 -1.02 17.36 5.69
CA ALA A 384 -1.93 17.77 6.73
C ALA A 384 -1.88 16.82 7.94
N GLU A 385 -1.88 17.38 9.15
CA GLU A 385 -1.74 16.61 10.40
C GLU A 385 -3.02 15.88 10.83
N ASP A 386 -4.17 16.28 10.32
CA ASP A 386 -5.50 15.74 10.65
C ASP A 386 -5.85 14.45 9.87
N ARG A 387 -4.90 13.89 9.10
CA ARG A 387 -5.16 12.69 8.31
C ARG A 387 -5.25 11.43 9.20
N PRO A 388 -6.28 10.59 8.98
CA PRO A 388 -6.60 9.47 9.88
C PRO A 388 -5.50 8.41 9.97
N LEU A 389 -4.66 8.25 8.95
CA LEU A 389 -3.61 7.22 8.92
C LEU A 389 -2.27 7.66 9.54
N ILE A 390 -2.14 8.90 9.99
CA ILE A 390 -0.91 9.37 10.66
C ILE A 390 -0.70 8.66 12.00
N SER A 391 -1.72 8.59 12.84
CA SER A 391 -1.63 7.91 14.15
C SER A 391 -1.32 6.41 14.01
N PRO A 392 -2.00 5.64 13.15
CA PRO A 392 -1.63 4.26 12.86
C PRO A 392 -0.20 4.09 12.32
N ALA A 393 0.26 5.00 11.44
CA ALA A 393 1.62 4.95 10.91
C ALA A 393 2.66 5.16 12.02
N ARG A 394 2.46 6.16 12.88
CA ARG A 394 3.32 6.41 14.05
C ARG A 394 3.31 5.22 15.02
N ALA A 395 2.15 4.64 15.28
CA ALA A 395 2.00 3.46 16.14
C ALA A 395 2.75 2.24 15.59
N SER A 396 2.80 2.07 14.25
CA SER A 396 3.59 1.01 13.60
C SER A 396 5.11 1.25 13.64
N GLY A 397 5.56 2.38 14.21
CA GLY A 397 6.97 2.73 14.29
C GLY A 397 7.51 3.50 13.08
N MET A 398 6.66 3.93 12.17
CA MET A 398 7.02 4.74 11.00
C MET A 398 7.11 6.23 11.40
N PRO A 399 8.27 6.90 11.29
CA PRO A 399 8.37 8.34 11.46
C PRO A 399 7.53 9.07 10.39
N VAL A 400 6.73 10.04 10.83
CA VAL A 400 5.88 10.85 9.96
C VAL A 400 6.23 12.32 10.13
N VAL A 401 6.67 12.92 9.04
CA VAL A 401 6.93 14.36 8.94
C VAL A 401 5.69 15.05 8.37
N ILE A 402 5.26 16.14 8.99
CA ILE A 402 4.19 16.97 8.45
C ILE A 402 4.83 18.08 7.62
N GLY A 403 4.45 18.16 6.34
CA GLY A 403 4.98 19.15 5.43
C GLY A 403 4.68 18.86 3.96
N ASP A 404 4.96 19.84 3.11
CA ASP A 404 4.79 19.70 1.67
C ASP A 404 5.99 18.97 1.06
N ALA A 405 5.78 17.76 0.57
CA ALA A 405 6.83 16.95 -0.06
C ALA A 405 7.36 17.55 -1.38
N ARG A 406 6.75 18.60 -1.91
CA ARG A 406 7.30 19.36 -3.06
C ARG A 406 8.41 20.31 -2.63
N SER A 407 8.48 20.69 -1.34
CA SER A 407 9.50 21.59 -0.81
C SER A 407 10.85 20.88 -0.67
N ARG A 408 11.90 21.57 -1.10
CA ARG A 408 13.28 21.09 -0.96
C ARG A 408 13.66 20.89 0.51
N GLU A 409 13.28 21.84 1.36
CA GLU A 409 13.59 21.82 2.80
C GLU A 409 12.97 20.58 3.48
N VAL A 410 11.75 20.22 3.09
CA VAL A 410 11.08 19.02 3.58
C VAL A 410 11.81 17.78 3.08
N LEU A 411 12.11 17.68 1.78
CA LEU A 411 12.83 16.53 1.20
C LEU A 411 14.21 16.35 1.85
N ASP A 412 14.95 17.42 2.10
CA ASP A 412 16.25 17.39 2.78
C ASP A 412 16.09 16.88 4.23
N SER A 413 15.03 17.31 4.94
CA SER A 413 14.73 16.86 6.31
C SER A 413 14.40 15.37 6.40
N LEU A 414 13.91 14.77 5.30
CA LEU A 414 13.66 13.34 5.18
C LEU A 414 14.91 12.51 4.87
N GLY A 415 16.08 13.16 4.68
CA GLY A 415 17.32 12.48 4.34
C GLY A 415 17.35 11.96 2.90
N LEU A 416 16.76 12.68 1.95
CA LEU A 416 16.59 12.27 0.55
C LEU A 416 17.90 11.84 -0.12
N GLU A 417 19.02 12.53 0.15
CA GLU A 417 20.33 12.19 -0.42
C GLU A 417 20.80 10.76 -0.06
N ARG A 418 20.33 10.24 1.06
CA ARG A 418 20.68 8.90 1.56
C ARG A 418 19.55 7.88 1.42
N ALA A 419 18.42 8.29 0.86
CA ALA A 419 17.27 7.41 0.69
C ALA A 419 17.52 6.36 -0.41
N ARG A 420 17.01 5.15 -0.26
CA ARG A 420 17.02 4.10 -1.29
C ARG A 420 16.06 4.42 -2.41
N ALA A 421 14.86 4.87 -2.06
CA ALA A 421 13.82 5.22 -3.01
C ALA A 421 12.85 6.24 -2.42
N LEU A 422 12.11 6.91 -3.30
CA LEU A 422 10.96 7.73 -2.96
C LEU A 422 9.71 7.20 -3.67
N VAL A 423 8.63 7.05 -2.92
CA VAL A 423 7.31 6.66 -3.44
C VAL A 423 6.38 7.86 -3.28
N ALA A 424 5.98 8.47 -4.39
CA ALA A 424 4.96 9.52 -4.40
C ALA A 424 3.58 8.88 -4.61
N ALA A 425 2.75 8.89 -3.56
CA ALA A 425 1.51 8.13 -3.47
C ALA A 425 0.29 8.99 -3.06
N THR A 426 0.33 10.30 -3.33
CA THR A 426 -0.80 11.20 -3.09
C THR A 426 -1.96 10.88 -4.05
N SER A 427 -3.09 11.53 -3.87
CA SER A 427 -4.25 11.38 -4.77
C SER A 427 -4.18 12.25 -6.03
N ASP A 428 -3.15 13.05 -6.19
CA ASP A 428 -3.00 14.00 -7.30
C ASP A 428 -1.77 13.66 -8.14
N ASP A 429 -1.97 13.38 -9.42
CA ASP A 429 -0.92 12.96 -10.36
C ASP A 429 0.12 14.07 -10.61
N LEU A 430 -0.31 15.34 -10.66
CA LEU A 430 0.60 16.50 -10.86
C LEU A 430 1.44 16.75 -9.62
N VAL A 431 0.85 16.60 -8.43
CA VAL A 431 1.59 16.69 -7.16
C VAL A 431 2.64 15.57 -7.09
N ASN A 432 2.26 14.33 -7.44
CA ASN A 432 3.19 13.20 -7.46
C ASN A 432 4.35 13.43 -8.43
N LEU A 433 4.05 13.97 -9.63
CA LEU A 433 5.08 14.32 -10.60
C LEU A 433 5.99 15.44 -10.09
N ALA A 434 5.44 16.51 -9.48
CA ALA A 434 6.22 17.60 -8.92
C ALA A 434 7.17 17.13 -7.81
N ILE A 435 6.70 16.26 -6.89
CA ILE A 435 7.53 15.64 -5.87
C ILE A 435 8.70 14.87 -6.50
N ALA A 436 8.42 14.07 -7.53
CA ALA A 436 9.41 13.27 -8.23
C ALA A 436 10.49 14.11 -8.91
N LEU A 437 10.07 15.17 -9.61
CA LEU A 437 10.99 16.07 -10.32
C LEU A 437 11.88 16.83 -9.34
N ASN A 438 11.32 17.36 -8.26
CA ASN A 438 12.07 18.05 -7.22
C ASN A 438 13.04 17.12 -6.48
N ALA A 439 12.62 15.89 -6.19
CA ALA A 439 13.49 14.88 -5.59
C ALA A 439 14.67 14.52 -6.52
N ARG A 440 14.43 14.36 -7.83
CA ARG A 440 15.49 14.08 -8.80
C ARG A 440 16.38 15.26 -9.12
N ALA A 441 15.90 16.49 -8.93
CA ALA A 441 16.74 17.68 -9.00
C ALA A 441 17.77 17.73 -7.86
N ILE A 442 17.46 17.14 -6.71
CA ILE A 442 18.39 16.99 -5.58
C ILE A 442 19.31 15.78 -5.80
N ARG A 443 18.73 14.63 -6.20
CA ARG A 443 19.44 13.38 -6.44
C ARG A 443 18.99 12.73 -7.75
N PRO A 444 19.73 12.95 -8.86
CA PRO A 444 19.34 12.51 -10.21
C PRO A 444 19.18 10.99 -10.38
N ASP A 445 19.97 10.21 -9.64
CA ASP A 445 19.97 8.74 -9.66
C ASP A 445 18.93 8.11 -8.71
N LEU A 446 18.17 8.94 -7.97
CA LEU A 446 17.17 8.44 -7.03
C LEU A 446 16.13 7.57 -7.74
N ARG A 447 15.88 6.40 -7.16
CA ARG A 447 14.76 5.58 -7.57
C ARG A 447 13.45 6.24 -7.12
N VAL A 448 12.61 6.58 -8.08
CA VAL A 448 11.31 7.19 -7.82
C VAL A 448 10.21 6.29 -8.35
N VAL A 449 9.21 6.02 -7.50
CA VAL A 449 8.00 5.29 -7.85
C VAL A 449 6.82 6.26 -7.78
N LEU A 450 6.14 6.45 -8.90
CA LEU A 450 5.00 7.35 -9.00
C LEU A 450 3.68 6.59 -9.02
N ARG A 451 2.73 7.04 -8.23
CA ARG A 451 1.33 6.73 -8.43
C ARG A 451 0.79 7.66 -9.50
N LEU A 452 0.26 7.10 -10.58
CA LEU A 452 -0.43 7.84 -11.64
C LEU A 452 -1.72 7.09 -11.99
N TYR A 453 -2.79 7.84 -12.22
CA TYR A 453 -4.08 7.28 -12.61
C TYR A 453 -4.17 7.05 -14.11
N ASP A 454 -3.74 8.06 -14.89
CA ASP A 454 -3.80 8.03 -16.35
C ASP A 454 -2.61 7.26 -16.95
N PRO A 455 -2.85 6.15 -17.66
CA PRO A 455 -1.80 5.37 -18.31
C PRO A 455 -1.08 6.12 -19.43
N GLU A 456 -1.77 6.98 -20.17
CA GLU A 456 -1.15 7.76 -21.23
C GLU A 456 -0.25 8.84 -20.67
N PHE A 457 -0.70 9.50 -19.58
CA PHE A 457 0.13 10.42 -18.84
C PHE A 457 1.37 9.72 -18.26
N ALA A 458 1.22 8.52 -17.73
CA ALA A 458 2.33 7.71 -17.24
C ALA A 458 3.39 7.48 -18.33
N ILE A 459 2.98 7.20 -19.58
CA ILE A 459 3.90 7.01 -20.71
C ILE A 459 4.62 8.32 -21.07
N ARG A 460 3.87 9.43 -21.10
CA ARG A 460 4.46 10.74 -21.35
C ARG A 460 5.51 11.09 -20.28
N VAL A 461 5.21 10.82 -19.01
CA VAL A 461 6.13 11.02 -17.88
C VAL A 461 7.37 10.14 -18.00
N GLN A 462 7.20 8.85 -18.35
CA GLN A 462 8.34 7.95 -18.56
C GLN A 462 9.26 8.41 -19.67
N ARG A 463 8.68 8.78 -20.82
CA ARG A 463 9.45 9.21 -22.00
C ARG A 463 10.10 10.59 -21.80
N GLY A 464 9.35 11.53 -21.22
CA GLY A 464 9.80 12.93 -21.08
C GLY A 464 10.79 13.12 -19.93
N PHE A 465 10.60 12.43 -18.82
CA PHE A 465 11.37 12.64 -17.59
C PHE A 465 12.22 11.44 -17.17
N GLY A 466 12.19 10.34 -17.91
CA GLY A 466 12.97 9.14 -17.61
C GLY A 466 12.59 8.46 -16.28
N ILE A 467 11.37 8.68 -15.77
CA ILE A 467 10.86 8.06 -14.55
C ILE A 467 10.28 6.69 -14.91
N ARG A 468 11.01 5.63 -14.62
CA ARG A 468 10.70 4.27 -15.09
C ARG A 468 9.59 3.56 -14.32
N PHE A 469 9.32 3.95 -13.07
CA PHE A 469 8.40 3.22 -12.21
C PHE A 469 7.14 4.04 -11.95
N THR A 470 6.16 3.87 -12.80
CA THR A 470 4.80 4.41 -12.62
C THR A 470 3.86 3.26 -12.29
N ARG A 471 2.90 3.47 -11.40
CA ARG A 471 1.93 2.45 -10.99
C ARG A 471 0.55 3.07 -10.83
N SER A 472 -0.45 2.40 -11.39
CA SER A 472 -1.86 2.74 -11.21
C SER A 472 -2.52 1.76 -10.25
N VAL A 473 -3.14 2.28 -9.21
CA VAL A 473 -3.87 1.47 -8.21
C VAL A 473 -5.05 0.76 -8.86
N SER A 474 -5.81 1.49 -9.68
CA SER A 474 -6.97 0.94 -10.39
C SER A 474 -6.56 -0.16 -11.38
N HIS A 475 -5.47 0.06 -12.12
CA HIS A 475 -4.96 -0.94 -13.06
C HIS A 475 -4.51 -2.24 -12.37
N LEU A 476 -3.89 -2.13 -11.20
CA LEU A 476 -3.45 -3.30 -10.42
C LEU A 476 -4.60 -4.01 -9.71
N ALA A 477 -5.64 -3.28 -9.29
CA ALA A 477 -6.73 -3.84 -8.49
C ALA A 477 -7.93 -4.33 -9.32
N ALA A 478 -8.24 -3.68 -10.45
CA ALA A 478 -9.44 -4.00 -11.24
C ALA A 478 -9.57 -5.49 -11.63
N PRO A 479 -8.50 -6.21 -12.01
CA PRO A 479 -8.61 -7.64 -12.31
C PRO A 479 -9.16 -8.47 -11.15
N ALA A 480 -8.84 -8.10 -9.89
CA ALA A 480 -9.35 -8.80 -8.71
C ALA A 480 -10.84 -8.52 -8.49
N PHE A 481 -11.28 -7.27 -8.67
CA PHE A 481 -12.69 -6.91 -8.57
C PHE A 481 -13.54 -7.58 -9.65
N ALA A 482 -13.07 -7.58 -10.90
CA ALA A 482 -13.75 -8.25 -12.01
C ALA A 482 -13.82 -9.76 -11.80
N ALA A 483 -12.73 -10.39 -11.37
CA ALA A 483 -12.70 -11.82 -11.09
C ALA A 483 -13.68 -12.19 -9.97
N ALA A 484 -13.71 -11.43 -8.91
CA ALA A 484 -14.63 -11.66 -7.80
C ALA A 484 -16.10 -11.62 -8.24
N ALA A 485 -16.47 -10.75 -9.18
CA ALA A 485 -17.84 -10.66 -9.71
C ALA A 485 -18.27 -11.95 -10.42
N ILE A 486 -17.36 -12.64 -11.10
CA ILE A 486 -17.62 -13.85 -11.88
C ILE A 486 -17.16 -15.13 -11.17
N ARG A 487 -17.21 -15.14 -9.85
CA ARG A 487 -16.90 -16.30 -8.99
C ARG A 487 -15.51 -16.90 -9.17
N SER A 488 -14.52 -16.10 -9.57
CA SER A 488 -13.11 -16.47 -9.56
C SER A 488 -12.33 -15.57 -8.60
N GLU A 489 -11.18 -16.05 -8.19
CA GLU A 489 -10.32 -15.30 -7.27
C GLU A 489 -8.99 -14.96 -7.95
N VAL A 490 -8.71 -13.68 -8.18
CA VAL A 490 -7.36 -13.23 -8.48
C VAL A 490 -6.63 -12.93 -7.18
N VAL A 491 -5.77 -13.86 -6.78
CA VAL A 491 -5.00 -13.80 -5.53
C VAL A 491 -3.91 -12.76 -5.60
N ALA A 492 -3.24 -12.66 -6.76
CA ALA A 492 -2.16 -11.70 -6.95
C ALA A 492 -2.06 -11.20 -8.40
N THR A 493 -1.62 -9.96 -8.51
CA THR A 493 -1.32 -9.31 -9.79
C THR A 493 0.16 -8.93 -9.81
N VAL A 494 0.92 -9.51 -10.73
CA VAL A 494 2.35 -9.25 -10.89
C VAL A 494 2.57 -8.38 -12.12
N PRO A 495 3.02 -7.12 -11.93
CA PRO A 495 3.32 -6.25 -13.05
C PRO A 495 4.60 -6.69 -13.76
N VAL A 496 4.53 -6.79 -15.09
CA VAL A 496 5.64 -7.11 -15.97
C VAL A 496 5.91 -5.91 -16.87
N GLY A 497 6.99 -5.18 -16.58
CA GLY A 497 7.21 -3.88 -17.21
C GLY A 497 6.15 -2.87 -16.79
N ASP A 498 5.71 -2.03 -17.71
CA ASP A 498 4.88 -0.86 -17.40
C ASP A 498 3.38 -1.09 -17.69
N ARG A 499 3.03 -2.05 -18.56
CA ARG A 499 1.66 -2.22 -19.05
C ARG A 499 1.11 -3.63 -18.95
N ARG A 500 1.97 -4.64 -18.82
CA ARG A 500 1.54 -6.03 -18.82
C ARG A 500 1.41 -6.54 -17.40
N LEU A 501 0.42 -7.38 -17.17
CA LEU A 501 0.15 -8.02 -15.89
C LEU A 501 0.11 -9.53 -16.09
N VAL A 502 0.65 -10.26 -15.14
CA VAL A 502 0.38 -11.68 -14.96
C VAL A 502 -0.47 -11.84 -13.71
N LEU A 503 -1.61 -12.47 -13.87
CA LEU A 503 -2.62 -12.70 -12.86
C LEU A 503 -2.42 -14.11 -12.31
N PHE A 504 -2.41 -14.26 -11.00
CA PHE A 504 -2.44 -15.55 -10.32
C PHE A 504 -3.84 -15.76 -9.78
N ALA A 505 -4.55 -16.71 -10.36
CA ALA A 505 -5.97 -16.90 -10.11
C ALA A 505 -6.30 -18.33 -9.71
N ARG A 506 -7.39 -18.47 -8.97
CA ARG A 506 -8.07 -19.72 -8.65
C ARG A 506 -9.41 -19.70 -9.39
N LEU A 507 -9.70 -20.78 -10.07
CA LEU A 507 -10.93 -20.94 -10.84
C LEU A 507 -11.50 -22.32 -10.54
N ARG A 508 -12.77 -22.37 -10.12
CA ARG A 508 -13.50 -23.63 -9.96
C ARG A 508 -13.98 -24.12 -11.33
N VAL A 509 -13.91 -25.42 -11.55
CA VAL A 509 -14.45 -26.09 -12.75
C VAL A 509 -15.93 -26.40 -12.50
N PRO A 510 -16.87 -25.62 -13.09
CA PRO A 510 -18.30 -25.83 -12.82
C PRO A 510 -18.82 -27.14 -13.39
N ASP A 511 -19.89 -27.66 -12.80
CA ASP A 511 -20.63 -28.79 -13.36
C ASP A 511 -21.12 -28.51 -14.78
N GLY A 512 -20.92 -29.47 -15.67
CA GLY A 512 -21.28 -29.31 -17.09
C GLY A 512 -20.36 -28.42 -17.92
N SER A 513 -19.24 -27.97 -17.35
CA SER A 513 -18.23 -27.17 -18.04
C SER A 513 -17.54 -27.96 -19.17
N THR A 514 -17.17 -27.27 -20.26
CA THR A 514 -16.33 -27.87 -21.30
C THR A 514 -14.89 -28.16 -20.85
N LEU A 515 -14.51 -27.76 -19.68
CA LEU A 515 -13.21 -28.09 -19.06
C LEU A 515 -13.18 -29.53 -18.53
N ILE A 516 -14.34 -30.08 -18.16
CA ILE A 516 -14.45 -31.45 -17.65
C ILE A 516 -14.02 -32.44 -18.73
N GLY A 517 -13.20 -33.42 -18.36
CA GLY A 517 -12.67 -34.43 -19.27
C GLY A 517 -11.51 -33.96 -20.16
N ARG A 518 -11.06 -32.70 -20.05
CA ARG A 518 -9.85 -32.24 -20.73
C ARG A 518 -8.60 -32.60 -19.95
N LEU A 519 -7.55 -32.92 -20.68
CA LEU A 519 -6.22 -33.04 -20.08
C LEU A 519 -5.77 -31.70 -19.53
N ALA A 520 -5.34 -31.65 -18.27
CA ALA A 520 -4.87 -30.46 -17.58
C ALA A 520 -3.73 -29.76 -18.35
N SER A 521 -2.83 -30.53 -18.96
CA SER A 521 -1.72 -30.02 -19.78
C SER A 521 -2.17 -29.23 -21.03
N THR A 522 -3.41 -29.43 -21.50
CA THR A 522 -3.95 -28.69 -22.66
C THR A 522 -4.36 -27.26 -22.34
N LEU A 523 -4.42 -26.91 -21.05
CA LEU A 523 -4.66 -25.53 -20.60
C LEU A 523 -3.41 -24.66 -20.71
N ASP A 524 -2.22 -25.27 -20.71
CA ASP A 524 -0.98 -24.53 -20.88
C ASP A 524 -0.89 -23.93 -22.27
N ARG A 525 -0.86 -22.62 -22.33
CA ARG A 525 -0.68 -21.85 -23.57
C ARG A 525 0.36 -20.77 -23.35
N THR A 526 1.41 -20.84 -24.13
CA THR A 526 2.45 -19.81 -24.16
C THR A 526 1.79 -18.43 -24.38
N GLU A 527 2.24 -17.43 -23.65
CA GLU A 527 1.74 -16.05 -23.63
C GLU A 527 0.30 -15.85 -23.12
N ALA A 528 -0.42 -16.89 -22.76
CA ALA A 528 -1.82 -16.78 -22.33
C ALA A 528 -2.08 -17.34 -20.93
N VAL A 529 -1.84 -18.64 -20.73
CA VAL A 529 -2.18 -19.37 -19.49
C VAL A 529 -1.10 -20.38 -19.17
N ARG A 530 -0.81 -20.52 -17.88
CA ARG A 530 -0.01 -21.59 -17.30
C ARG A 530 -0.75 -22.19 -16.13
N LEU A 531 -1.05 -23.48 -16.19
CA LEU A 531 -1.58 -24.23 -15.06
C LEU A 531 -0.48 -24.47 -14.03
N LEU A 532 -0.73 -24.16 -12.76
CA LEU A 532 0.24 -24.26 -11.67
C LEU A 532 -0.07 -25.40 -10.72
N ALA A 533 -1.34 -25.61 -10.42
CA ALA A 533 -1.79 -26.63 -9.50
C ALA A 533 -3.27 -26.97 -9.73
N VAL A 534 -3.68 -28.13 -9.25
CA VAL A 534 -5.09 -28.58 -9.19
C VAL A 534 -5.39 -28.95 -7.74
N ALA A 535 -6.54 -28.55 -7.24
CA ALA A 535 -7.02 -28.90 -5.91
C ALA A 535 -8.36 -29.62 -6.00
N ASP A 536 -8.51 -30.65 -5.16
CA ASP A 536 -9.77 -31.39 -5.03
C ASP A 536 -10.85 -30.49 -4.44
N PRO A 537 -12.14 -30.75 -4.71
CA PRO A 537 -13.25 -29.97 -4.19
C PRO A 537 -13.19 -29.81 -2.67
N GLY A 538 -13.19 -28.54 -2.20
CA GLY A 538 -13.15 -28.21 -0.77
C GLY A 538 -11.80 -28.42 -0.08
N SER A 539 -10.73 -28.72 -0.82
CA SER A 539 -9.38 -28.85 -0.27
C SER A 539 -8.60 -27.54 -0.34
N ASP A 540 -8.00 -27.12 0.77
CA ASP A 540 -7.05 -26.01 0.80
C ASP A 540 -5.64 -26.40 0.29
N VAL A 541 -5.40 -27.69 0.05
CA VAL A 541 -4.12 -28.23 -0.39
C VAL A 541 -4.18 -28.59 -1.86
N ALA A 542 -3.42 -27.88 -2.67
CA ALA A 542 -3.35 -28.13 -4.11
C ALA A 542 -2.17 -29.03 -4.48
N ARG A 543 -2.34 -29.84 -5.51
CA ARG A 543 -1.32 -30.66 -6.17
C ARG A 543 -0.56 -29.79 -7.17
N TRP A 544 0.70 -29.47 -6.86
CA TRP A 544 1.56 -28.63 -7.71
C TRP A 544 2.34 -29.42 -8.77
N GLU A 545 2.50 -30.72 -8.55
CA GLU A 545 3.05 -31.64 -9.54
C GLU A 545 1.85 -32.31 -10.23
N ILE A 546 1.54 -31.86 -11.43
CA ILE A 546 0.39 -32.30 -12.21
C ILE A 546 0.87 -33.42 -13.16
N PRO A 547 0.32 -34.64 -13.06
CA PRO A 547 0.63 -35.72 -14.01
C PRO A 547 0.29 -35.29 -15.45
N PRO A 548 1.05 -35.76 -16.47
CA PRO A 548 0.79 -35.40 -17.86
C PRO A 548 -0.58 -35.87 -18.38
N ASP A 549 -1.12 -36.92 -17.77
CA ASP A 549 -2.40 -37.57 -18.08
C ASP A 549 -3.53 -37.14 -17.14
N GLU A 550 -3.30 -36.14 -16.28
CA GLU A 550 -4.32 -35.59 -15.39
C GLU A 550 -5.49 -35.03 -16.20
N VAL A 551 -6.70 -35.44 -15.85
CA VAL A 551 -7.95 -35.01 -16.48
C VAL A 551 -8.73 -34.19 -15.47
N LEU A 552 -9.23 -33.03 -15.88
CA LEU A 552 -9.99 -32.15 -15.00
C LEU A 552 -11.39 -32.72 -14.72
N GLU A 553 -11.77 -32.73 -13.45
CA GLU A 553 -13.05 -33.18 -12.96
C GLU A 553 -13.95 -31.99 -12.55
N ALA A 554 -15.24 -32.28 -12.39
CA ALA A 554 -16.19 -31.29 -11.92
C ALA A 554 -15.84 -30.85 -10.48
N GLU A 555 -16.08 -29.58 -10.18
CA GLU A 555 -15.89 -28.98 -8.85
C GLU A 555 -14.42 -28.88 -8.38
N GLU A 556 -13.46 -29.41 -9.16
CA GLU A 556 -12.04 -29.15 -8.90
C GLU A 556 -11.71 -27.67 -9.00
N GLU A 557 -10.67 -27.27 -8.30
CA GLU A 557 -10.15 -25.92 -8.37
C GLU A 557 -8.80 -25.89 -9.08
N ILE A 558 -8.74 -25.18 -10.22
CA ILE A 558 -7.49 -24.96 -10.94
C ILE A 558 -6.82 -23.67 -10.50
N VAL A 559 -5.50 -23.73 -10.33
CA VAL A 559 -4.65 -22.61 -9.98
C VAL A 559 -3.80 -22.24 -11.19
N VAL A 560 -3.93 -21.01 -11.66
CA VAL A 560 -3.30 -20.59 -12.91
C VAL A 560 -2.50 -19.30 -12.76
N ALA A 561 -1.43 -19.18 -13.57
CA ALA A 561 -0.85 -17.90 -13.94
C ALA A 561 -1.35 -17.56 -15.34
N ALA A 562 -1.98 -16.41 -15.54
CA ALA A 562 -2.61 -16.07 -16.81
C ALA A 562 -2.41 -14.60 -17.17
N THR A 563 -2.42 -14.32 -18.47
CA THR A 563 -2.66 -12.95 -18.95
C THR A 563 -4.13 -12.60 -18.78
N ARG A 564 -4.47 -11.33 -18.99
CA ARG A 564 -5.86 -10.87 -18.94
C ARG A 564 -6.75 -11.61 -19.94
N GLU A 565 -6.28 -11.70 -21.17
CA GLU A 565 -6.96 -12.40 -22.27
C GLU A 565 -7.05 -13.91 -21.99
N GLY A 566 -5.96 -14.52 -21.51
CA GLY A 566 -5.92 -15.95 -21.18
C GLY A 566 -6.89 -16.33 -20.07
N LEU A 567 -6.97 -15.50 -19.01
CA LEU A 567 -7.94 -15.73 -17.94
C LEU A 567 -9.38 -15.58 -18.43
N GLY A 568 -9.67 -14.59 -19.28
CA GLY A 568 -10.98 -14.40 -19.90
C GLY A 568 -11.41 -15.62 -20.75
N GLU A 569 -10.49 -16.19 -21.51
CA GLU A 569 -10.77 -17.39 -22.30
C GLU A 569 -11.00 -18.64 -21.43
N LEU A 570 -10.25 -18.80 -20.34
CA LEU A 570 -10.52 -19.87 -19.37
C LEU A 570 -11.92 -19.76 -18.76
N HIS A 571 -12.35 -18.54 -18.41
CA HIS A 571 -13.70 -18.32 -17.88
C HIS A 571 -14.76 -18.71 -18.90
N ARG A 572 -14.58 -18.33 -20.17
CA ARG A 572 -15.50 -18.70 -21.24
C ARG A 572 -15.60 -20.22 -21.41
N LEU A 573 -14.47 -20.92 -21.39
CA LEU A 573 -14.45 -22.38 -21.43
C LEU A 573 -15.14 -23.02 -20.22
N ALA A 574 -14.98 -22.42 -19.04
CA ALA A 574 -15.64 -22.86 -17.82
C ALA A 574 -17.16 -22.63 -17.87
N ALA A 575 -17.61 -21.50 -18.42
CA ALA A 575 -19.04 -21.16 -18.53
C ALA A 575 -19.78 -21.92 -19.66
N THR A 576 -19.06 -22.43 -20.68
CA THR A 576 -19.69 -23.15 -21.80
C THR A 576 -20.08 -24.56 -21.34
N ARG A 577 -21.36 -24.93 -21.47
CA ARG A 577 -21.84 -26.30 -21.20
C ARG A 577 -21.35 -27.29 -22.26
N ALA A 578 -20.91 -28.45 -21.84
CA ALA A 578 -20.60 -29.55 -22.75
C ALA A 578 -21.89 -30.01 -23.48
N ALA A 579 -21.82 -30.12 -24.79
CA ALA A 579 -22.98 -30.59 -25.59
C ALA A 579 -23.35 -32.01 -25.14
N GLY A 580 -24.45 -32.18 -24.41
CA GLY A 580 -24.93 -33.47 -23.88
C GLY A 580 -25.28 -33.53 -22.40
N SER A 581 -24.96 -32.48 -21.62
CA SER A 581 -25.39 -32.40 -20.21
C SER A 581 -26.79 -31.77 -20.13
N GLU A 582 -27.84 -32.54 -20.42
CA GLU A 582 -29.19 -32.18 -19.97
C GLU A 582 -29.25 -32.25 -18.44
N PRO A 583 -29.87 -31.26 -17.75
CA PRO A 583 -30.12 -31.39 -16.32
C PRO A 583 -30.98 -32.65 -16.12
N ALA A 584 -30.51 -33.55 -15.25
CA ALA A 584 -31.32 -34.71 -14.85
C ALA A 584 -32.66 -34.15 -14.35
N SER A 585 -33.71 -34.34 -15.16
CA SER A 585 -35.07 -34.08 -14.74
C SER A 585 -35.35 -35.02 -13.58
N GLU A 586 -35.58 -34.44 -12.40
CA GLU A 586 -36.12 -35.21 -11.27
C GLU A 586 -37.33 -35.96 -11.75
N PRO A 587 -37.42 -37.26 -11.46
CA PRO A 587 -38.62 -38.04 -11.84
C PRO A 587 -39.79 -37.49 -11.03
N VAL A 588 -40.73 -36.87 -11.71
CA VAL A 588 -42.06 -36.60 -11.17
C VAL A 588 -42.66 -37.94 -10.79
N SER A 589 -42.67 -38.27 -9.50
CA SER A 589 -43.41 -39.38 -8.96
C SER A 589 -44.89 -39.10 -9.17
N GLY A 590 -45.43 -39.67 -10.22
CA GLY A 590 -46.86 -39.79 -10.41
C GLY A 590 -47.42 -40.69 -9.31
N ASN A 591 -48.30 -40.15 -8.49
CA ASN A 591 -49.33 -40.95 -7.80
C ASN A 591 -50.67 -40.41 -8.24
N ASP A 592 -51.30 -41.23 -9.02
CA ASP A 592 -52.70 -41.18 -9.45
C ASP A 592 -53.58 -41.71 -8.30
N GLU A 593 -54.87 -41.39 -8.40
CA GLU A 593 -56.03 -41.85 -7.59
C GLU A 593 -56.40 -40.87 -6.45
N GLY A 594 -57.45 -40.09 -6.52
CA GLY A 594 -58.83 -40.46 -6.86
C GLY A 594 -59.70 -39.94 -5.74
N GLU A 595 -60.86 -39.37 -6.10
CA GLU A 595 -62.12 -39.19 -5.37
C GLU A 595 -62.43 -37.86 -4.65
N ASP A 596 -63.39 -37.23 -5.34
CA ASP A 596 -64.63 -36.56 -4.88
C ASP A 596 -64.70 -35.85 -3.51
N GLY A 597 -65.17 -34.58 -3.56
CA GLY A 597 -65.79 -33.92 -2.42
C GLY A 597 -65.80 -32.39 -2.50
N ALA A 598 -66.87 -31.85 -3.15
CA ALA A 598 -67.20 -30.41 -3.11
C ALA A 598 -67.95 -30.09 -1.78
N PRO A 599 -68.36 -28.81 -1.55
CA PRO A 599 -67.61 -27.73 -0.90
C PRO A 599 -68.23 -27.29 0.44
N ALA A 600 -67.52 -26.62 1.28
CA ALA A 600 -68.13 -25.92 2.42
C ALA A 600 -67.68 -24.46 2.45
N ILE A 601 -68.68 -23.60 2.27
CA ILE A 601 -68.69 -22.15 2.52
C ILE A 601 -68.65 -21.90 4.04
N ILE A 602 -67.73 -21.06 4.52
CA ILE A 602 -67.85 -20.34 5.80
C ILE A 602 -67.10 -19.01 5.61
N ASP A 603 -67.78 -17.99 5.39
CA ASP A 603 -68.31 -16.85 6.18
C ASP A 603 -67.27 -15.87 6.73
N ARG A 604 -67.52 -14.64 6.36
CA ARG A 604 -66.85 -13.38 6.73
C ARG A 604 -66.86 -13.19 8.25
N ALA A 605 -65.71 -12.73 8.79
CA ALA A 605 -65.73 -11.93 10.01
C ALA A 605 -64.94 -10.64 9.80
N GLU A 606 -65.66 -9.55 9.97
CA GLU A 606 -65.24 -8.17 9.96
C GLU A 606 -64.21 -7.87 11.05
N TYR A 607 -63.22 -7.06 10.72
CA TYR A 607 -62.33 -6.48 11.73
C TYR A 607 -62.44 -4.96 11.70
N HIS A 608 -63.04 -4.38 12.76
CA HIS A 608 -63.12 -2.95 13.01
C HIS A 608 -61.81 -2.42 13.63
N PRO A 609 -61.36 -1.20 13.28
CA PRO A 609 -60.23 -0.55 13.93
C PRO A 609 -60.70 0.18 15.22
N ARG A 610 -59.92 0.01 16.30
CA ARG A 610 -60.01 0.88 17.48
C ARG A 610 -58.94 1.95 17.42
N THR A 611 -59.39 3.20 17.35
CA THR A 611 -58.70 4.44 17.70
C THR A 611 -58.64 4.62 19.19
N SER A 612 -57.55 5.20 19.71
CA SER A 612 -57.38 6.11 20.86
C SER A 612 -56.17 5.70 21.70
N THR A 613 -55.33 6.51 22.05
CA THR A 613 -55.05 7.93 22.38
C THR A 613 -53.54 8.13 22.30
#